data_7a00d560026f5efab20922e978a6f14b
#
_entry.id   7a00d560026f5efab20922e978a6f14b
#
_cell.length_a   1.000
_cell.length_b   1.000
_cell.length_c   1.000
_cell.angle_alpha   90.00
_cell.angle_beta   90.00
_cell.angle_gamma   90.00
#
_symmetry.space_group_name_H-M   'P 1'
#
loop_
_entity.id
_entity.type
_entity.pdbx_description
1 polymer ?
#
loop_
_entity_poly.entity_id
_entity_poly.type
_entity_poly.pdbx_seq_one_letter_code
_entity_poly.pdbx_strand_id
1 'polypeptide(L)'
;LKVMGIESVNIHDAIKVGTPDREKYIANYITTLERLGKADIHVVCYNFMPVFDWTRSDLAKVRPDGATVLAYDQKEIDKIDPENMFESMGEKSNGFELPGWEPERMARIKELFEMYKDVDEEKLFNNLVYFLKAIQPVCEKYDIRMAIHPDDPAWPVFGLSRIITDKEHLLKLMKAVDAPFNGVTLCTGSLGSNPENDIPDIIRSLKGRIHFAHVRNLQYNGYRDFQ
;
A
#
# COMPACT_ATOMS: atom_id res chain seq x y z
N LEU A 1 20.17 -5.47 -19.54
CA LEU A 1 19.27 -4.86 -18.55
C LEU A 1 19.51 -5.52 -17.19
N LYS A 2 19.65 -4.71 -16.12
CA LYS A 2 19.73 -5.17 -14.73
C LYS A 2 18.42 -4.77 -14.03
N VAL A 3 17.75 -5.72 -13.38
CA VAL A 3 16.60 -5.42 -12.51
C VAL A 3 17.15 -4.99 -11.17
N MET A 4 16.86 -3.75 -10.75
CA MET A 4 17.37 -3.17 -9.51
C MET A 4 16.41 -3.33 -8.34
N GLY A 5 15.12 -3.42 -8.63
CA GLY A 5 14.08 -3.60 -7.62
C GLY A 5 12.84 -4.21 -8.24
N ILE A 6 11.94 -4.65 -7.40
CA ILE A 6 10.66 -5.23 -7.80
C ILE A 6 9.51 -4.53 -7.06
N GLU A 7 8.48 -4.21 -7.79
CA GLU A 7 7.21 -3.72 -7.30
C GLU A 7 6.08 -4.58 -7.88
N SER A 8 5.41 -5.39 -7.05
CA SER A 8 5.61 -5.53 -5.62
C SER A 8 5.68 -7.01 -5.26
N VAL A 9 6.05 -7.29 -4.02
CA VAL A 9 5.81 -8.61 -3.41
C VAL A 9 4.65 -8.45 -2.43
N ASN A 10 3.49 -8.96 -2.80
CA ASN A 10 2.27 -8.80 -2.01
C ASN A 10 2.34 -9.55 -0.67
N ILE A 11 1.83 -8.90 0.38
CA ILE A 11 1.76 -9.48 1.72
C ILE A 11 0.36 -10.10 1.90
N HIS A 12 0.33 -11.37 2.27
CA HIS A 12 -0.91 -12.11 2.47
C HIS A 12 -1.75 -11.54 3.63
N ASP A 13 -3.08 -11.54 3.49
CA ASP A 13 -4.01 -11.00 4.49
C ASP A 13 -3.85 -11.64 5.87
N ALA A 14 -3.52 -12.93 5.94
CA ALA A 14 -3.22 -13.61 7.20
C ALA A 14 -2.11 -12.92 8.02
N ILE A 15 -1.11 -12.34 7.36
CA ILE A 15 -0.04 -11.57 8.02
C ILE A 15 -0.59 -10.23 8.51
N LYS A 16 -1.35 -9.54 7.65
CA LYS A 16 -1.92 -8.22 7.96
C LYS A 16 -2.92 -8.29 9.12
N VAL A 17 -3.78 -9.32 9.14
CA VAL A 17 -4.76 -9.55 10.20
C VAL A 17 -4.13 -10.15 11.46
N GLY A 18 -3.04 -10.91 11.31
CA GLY A 18 -2.37 -11.62 12.40
C GLY A 18 -3.05 -12.93 12.77
N THR A 19 -3.53 -13.70 11.79
CA THR A 19 -4.15 -15.01 12.02
C THR A 19 -3.16 -16.03 12.56
N PRO A 20 -3.63 -17.13 13.20
CA PRO A 20 -2.74 -18.15 13.76
C PRO A 20 -1.80 -18.82 12.75
N ASP A 21 -2.19 -18.87 11.47
CA ASP A 21 -1.42 -19.48 10.39
C ASP A 21 -0.50 -18.49 9.63
N ARG A 22 -0.38 -17.24 10.11
CA ARG A 22 0.48 -16.20 9.49
C ARG A 22 1.92 -16.64 9.29
N GLU A 23 2.45 -17.51 10.18
CA GLU A 23 3.84 -17.99 10.12
C GLU A 23 4.15 -18.73 8.81
N LYS A 24 3.17 -19.50 8.28
CA LYS A 24 3.28 -20.15 6.98
C LYS A 24 3.49 -19.13 5.86
N TYR A 25 2.74 -18.03 5.88
CA TYR A 25 2.84 -16.99 4.84
C TYR A 25 4.09 -16.14 4.99
N ILE A 26 4.56 -15.90 6.22
CA ILE A 26 5.86 -15.28 6.49
C ILE A 26 6.99 -16.15 5.95
N ALA A 27 6.96 -17.46 6.18
CA ALA A 27 7.95 -18.38 5.64
C ALA A 27 7.99 -18.38 4.10
N ASN A 28 6.83 -18.31 3.45
CA ASN A 28 6.74 -18.15 1.99
C ASN A 28 7.36 -16.82 1.52
N TYR A 29 7.10 -15.74 2.26
CA TYR A 29 7.67 -14.42 1.96
C TYR A 29 9.20 -14.42 2.10
N ILE A 30 9.73 -15.01 3.17
CA ILE A 30 11.17 -15.21 3.40
C ILE A 30 11.78 -15.98 2.22
N THR A 31 11.15 -17.05 1.76
CA THR A 31 11.61 -17.84 0.60
C THR A 31 11.66 -16.97 -0.66
N THR A 32 10.69 -16.08 -0.84
CA THR A 32 10.68 -15.14 -1.98
C THR A 32 11.84 -14.17 -1.88
N LEU A 33 12.07 -13.57 -0.70
CA LEU A 33 13.21 -12.66 -0.48
C LEU A 33 14.57 -13.36 -0.72
N GLU A 34 14.72 -14.60 -0.28
CA GLU A 34 15.93 -15.38 -0.59
C GLU A 34 16.18 -15.56 -2.09
N ARG A 35 15.11 -15.82 -2.86
CA ARG A 35 15.18 -15.97 -4.32
C ARG A 35 15.55 -14.64 -4.99
N LEU A 36 14.96 -13.52 -4.54
CA LEU A 36 15.30 -12.19 -5.03
C LEU A 36 16.75 -11.82 -4.73
N GLY A 37 17.23 -12.07 -3.51
CA GLY A 37 18.62 -11.83 -3.15
C GLY A 37 19.60 -12.67 -3.97
N LYS A 38 19.29 -13.96 -4.24
CA LYS A 38 20.08 -14.82 -5.14
C LYS A 38 20.06 -14.35 -6.60
N ALA A 39 19.02 -13.61 -7.00
CA ALA A 39 18.90 -13.00 -8.32
C ALA A 39 19.52 -11.60 -8.42
N ASP A 40 20.23 -11.13 -7.38
CA ASP A 40 20.85 -9.80 -7.28
C ASP A 40 19.82 -8.66 -7.35
N ILE A 41 18.62 -8.88 -6.77
CA ILE A 41 17.54 -7.88 -6.65
C ILE A 41 17.46 -7.44 -5.19
N HIS A 42 17.77 -6.17 -4.93
CA HIS A 42 18.03 -5.67 -3.58
C HIS A 42 16.99 -4.65 -3.08
N VAL A 43 16.00 -4.28 -3.88
CA VAL A 43 14.92 -3.38 -3.45
C VAL A 43 13.59 -4.06 -3.67
N VAL A 44 12.77 -4.12 -2.62
CA VAL A 44 11.42 -4.70 -2.66
C VAL A 44 10.42 -3.65 -2.19
N CYS A 45 9.63 -3.13 -3.12
CA CYS A 45 8.47 -2.31 -2.82
C CYS A 45 7.32 -3.21 -2.35
N TYR A 46 6.61 -2.80 -1.32
CA TYR A 46 5.44 -3.50 -0.79
C TYR A 46 4.49 -2.51 -0.15
N ASN A 47 3.25 -2.92 0.07
CA ASN A 47 2.28 -2.19 0.87
C ASN A 47 1.69 -3.08 1.97
N PHE A 48 0.99 -2.45 2.93
CA PHE A 48 0.31 -3.16 4.02
C PHE A 48 -1.17 -2.77 4.12
N MET A 49 -1.75 -2.37 2.99
CA MET A 49 -3.12 -1.90 2.88
C MET A 49 -4.11 -3.06 3.08
N PRO A 50 -5.11 -2.91 3.97
CA PRO A 50 -6.19 -3.89 4.13
C PRO A 50 -7.05 -4.01 2.89
N VAL A 51 -7.40 -5.21 2.50
CA VAL A 51 -8.32 -5.59 1.43
C VAL A 51 -7.92 -5.03 0.06
N PHE A 52 -8.01 -3.72 -0.10
CA PHE A 52 -7.70 -3.03 -1.35
C PHE A 52 -6.31 -2.41 -1.30
N ASP A 53 -5.63 -2.43 -2.43
CA ASP A 53 -4.45 -1.62 -2.68
C ASP A 53 -4.84 -0.14 -2.83
N TRP A 54 -4.29 0.61 -3.78
CA TRP A 54 -4.75 1.96 -4.02
C TRP A 54 -6.20 2.00 -4.53
N THR A 55 -6.95 3.03 -4.16
CA THR A 55 -8.39 3.16 -4.45
C THR A 55 -8.67 4.41 -5.28
N ARG A 56 -9.53 4.27 -6.30
CA ARG A 56 -10.05 5.38 -7.12
C ARG A 56 -11.54 5.22 -7.35
N SER A 57 -12.23 6.32 -7.54
CA SER A 57 -13.66 6.34 -7.89
C SER A 57 -13.89 6.29 -9.41
N ASP A 58 -12.89 6.70 -10.19
CA ASP A 58 -12.92 6.69 -11.66
C ASP A 58 -11.51 6.43 -12.20
N LEU A 59 -11.39 5.46 -13.10
CA LEU A 59 -10.11 5.04 -13.69
C LEU A 59 -9.81 5.73 -15.03
N ALA A 60 -10.76 6.43 -15.59
CA ALA A 60 -10.67 7.02 -16.93
C ALA A 60 -11.41 8.36 -17.03
N LYS A 61 -11.41 9.15 -15.94
CA LYS A 61 -12.05 10.48 -15.94
C LYS A 61 -11.48 11.32 -17.08
N VAL A 62 -12.37 11.78 -17.96
CA VAL A 62 -11.98 12.61 -19.11
C VAL A 62 -11.81 14.05 -18.66
N ARG A 63 -10.68 14.64 -18.97
CA ARG A 63 -10.35 16.05 -18.73
C ARG A 63 -10.83 16.93 -19.89
N PRO A 64 -10.94 18.27 -19.68
CA PRO A 64 -11.33 19.20 -20.76
C PRO A 64 -10.41 19.16 -22.00
N ASP A 65 -9.16 18.75 -21.83
CA ASP A 65 -8.19 18.61 -22.92
C ASP A 65 -8.31 17.26 -23.66
N GLY A 66 -9.26 16.40 -23.26
CA GLY A 66 -9.47 15.07 -23.82
C GLY A 66 -8.58 13.98 -23.24
N ALA A 67 -7.63 14.29 -22.36
CA ALA A 67 -6.82 13.30 -21.67
C ALA A 67 -7.65 12.54 -20.63
N THR A 68 -7.31 11.27 -20.37
CA THR A 68 -7.90 10.49 -19.29
C THR A 68 -6.95 10.43 -18.09
N VAL A 69 -7.51 10.50 -16.88
CA VAL A 69 -6.79 10.44 -15.63
C VAL A 69 -7.49 9.55 -14.60
N LEU A 70 -6.72 9.03 -13.66
CA LEU A 70 -7.27 8.40 -12.46
C LEU A 70 -7.83 9.49 -11.53
N ALA A 71 -9.02 9.28 -10.99
CA ALA A 71 -9.64 10.24 -10.08
C ALA A 71 -10.18 9.56 -8.82
N TYR A 72 -10.14 10.31 -7.72
CA TYR A 72 -10.77 9.96 -6.46
C TYR A 72 -11.72 11.07 -6.05
N ASP A 73 -12.96 10.73 -5.79
CA ASP A 73 -13.96 11.60 -5.18
C ASP A 73 -14.62 10.84 -4.02
N GLN A 74 -14.47 11.37 -2.81
CA GLN A 74 -15.04 10.75 -1.60
C GLN A 74 -16.56 10.58 -1.72
N LYS A 75 -17.26 11.52 -2.34
CA LYS A 75 -18.71 11.44 -2.51
C LYS A 75 -19.14 10.27 -3.39
N GLU A 76 -18.32 9.90 -4.37
CA GLU A 76 -18.57 8.74 -5.21
C GLU A 76 -18.20 7.44 -4.47
N ILE A 77 -17.12 7.46 -3.69
CA ILE A 77 -16.72 6.33 -2.84
C ILE A 77 -17.77 6.03 -1.78
N ASP A 78 -18.36 7.05 -1.14
CA ASP A 78 -19.39 6.89 -0.10
C ASP A 78 -20.70 6.28 -0.61
N LYS A 79 -20.93 6.27 -1.93
CA LYS A 79 -22.07 5.62 -2.57
C LYS A 79 -21.85 4.13 -2.83
N ILE A 80 -20.62 3.67 -2.71
CA ILE A 80 -20.25 2.29 -3.02
C ILE A 80 -20.50 1.44 -1.78
N ASP A 81 -21.31 0.40 -1.93
CA ASP A 81 -21.37 -0.69 -0.97
C ASP A 81 -20.19 -1.64 -1.22
N PRO A 82 -19.17 -1.65 -0.36
CA PRO A 82 -17.95 -2.42 -0.61
C PRO A 82 -18.19 -3.92 -0.69
N GLU A 83 -19.25 -4.45 -0.03
CA GLU A 83 -19.58 -5.87 -0.07
C GLU A 83 -20.25 -6.30 -1.38
N ASN A 84 -20.82 -5.36 -2.12
CA ASN A 84 -21.51 -5.58 -3.39
C ASN A 84 -20.82 -4.88 -4.58
N MET A 85 -19.57 -4.43 -4.40
CA MET A 85 -18.81 -3.67 -5.42
C MET A 85 -18.62 -4.40 -6.73
N PHE A 86 -18.58 -5.73 -6.71
CA PHE A 86 -18.30 -6.55 -7.89
C PHE A 86 -19.25 -6.25 -9.06
N GLU A 87 -20.52 -5.97 -8.78
CA GLU A 87 -21.51 -5.69 -9.81
C GLU A 87 -21.40 -4.26 -10.39
N SER A 88 -20.95 -3.30 -9.61
CA SER A 88 -20.96 -1.88 -9.98
C SER A 88 -19.65 -1.39 -10.62
N MET A 89 -18.53 -2.04 -10.39
CA MET A 89 -17.22 -1.57 -10.86
C MET A 89 -16.82 -2.07 -12.24
N GLY A 90 -17.38 -3.17 -12.71
CA GLY A 90 -17.12 -3.68 -14.06
C GLY A 90 -17.45 -2.65 -15.16
N GLU A 91 -18.46 -1.84 -14.96
CA GLU A 91 -18.86 -0.78 -15.91
C GLU A 91 -17.96 0.46 -15.87
N LYS A 92 -17.38 0.79 -14.70
CA LYS A 92 -16.54 2.00 -14.48
C LYS A 92 -15.05 1.76 -14.72
N SER A 93 -14.61 0.51 -14.82
CA SER A 93 -13.19 0.18 -14.97
C SER A 93 -12.67 0.34 -16.41
N ASN A 94 -13.56 0.49 -17.39
CA ASN A 94 -13.21 0.55 -18.81
C ASN A 94 -12.24 -0.57 -19.26
N GLY A 95 -12.35 -1.76 -18.64
CA GLY A 95 -11.52 -2.92 -18.91
C GLY A 95 -10.16 -2.93 -18.20
N PHE A 96 -9.89 -1.99 -17.30
CA PHE A 96 -8.69 -2.03 -16.46
C PHE A 96 -8.94 -2.83 -15.18
N GLU A 97 -7.98 -3.69 -14.84
CA GLU A 97 -7.93 -4.37 -13.53
C GLU A 97 -6.99 -3.61 -12.58
N LEU A 98 -7.44 -3.42 -11.35
CA LEU A 98 -6.64 -2.78 -10.30
C LEU A 98 -5.97 -3.83 -9.43
N PRO A 99 -4.73 -3.61 -8.97
CA PRO A 99 -4.13 -4.44 -7.93
C PRO A 99 -5.01 -4.48 -6.67
N GLY A 100 -5.29 -5.70 -6.19
CA GLY A 100 -6.22 -5.91 -5.07
C GLY A 100 -7.69 -6.01 -5.47
N TRP A 101 -7.99 -5.87 -6.77
CA TRP A 101 -9.35 -5.94 -7.34
C TRP A 101 -9.52 -7.11 -8.32
N GLU A 102 -8.62 -8.09 -8.25
CA GLU A 102 -8.69 -9.29 -9.07
C GLU A 102 -10.03 -10.03 -8.85
N PRO A 103 -10.63 -10.62 -9.90
CA PRO A 103 -11.94 -11.27 -9.80
C PRO A 103 -12.06 -12.30 -8.69
N GLU A 104 -11.03 -13.12 -8.49
CA GLU A 104 -11.00 -14.13 -7.42
C GLU A 104 -10.98 -13.47 -6.02
N ARG A 105 -10.31 -12.33 -5.89
CA ARG A 105 -10.27 -11.56 -4.65
C ARG A 105 -11.62 -10.91 -4.37
N MET A 106 -12.23 -10.32 -5.39
CA MET A 106 -13.56 -9.70 -5.30
C MET A 106 -14.66 -10.72 -4.97
N ALA A 107 -14.55 -11.94 -5.47
CA ALA A 107 -15.48 -13.02 -5.09
C ALA A 107 -15.44 -13.36 -3.58
N ARG A 108 -14.35 -13.03 -2.90
CA ARG A 108 -14.15 -13.23 -1.45
C ARG A 108 -14.25 -11.93 -0.64
N ILE A 109 -14.76 -10.86 -1.22
CA ILE A 109 -14.72 -9.53 -0.59
C ILE A 109 -15.39 -9.53 0.79
N LYS A 110 -16.55 -10.20 0.95
CA LYS A 110 -17.26 -10.29 2.23
C LYS A 110 -16.44 -11.01 3.28
N GLU A 111 -15.78 -12.12 2.91
CA GLU A 111 -14.88 -12.86 3.79
C GLU A 111 -13.71 -11.97 4.23
N LEU A 112 -13.13 -11.19 3.32
CA LEU A 112 -12.05 -10.28 3.62
C LEU A 112 -12.48 -9.17 4.59
N PHE A 113 -13.63 -8.54 4.36
CA PHE A 113 -14.17 -7.54 5.30
C PHE A 113 -14.39 -8.12 6.69
N GLU A 114 -14.97 -9.32 6.79
CA GLU A 114 -15.16 -9.98 8.09
C GLU A 114 -13.82 -10.30 8.78
N MET A 115 -12.76 -10.68 8.02
CA MET A 115 -11.41 -10.90 8.57
C MET A 115 -10.82 -9.61 9.17
N TYR A 116 -11.09 -8.45 8.58
CA TYR A 116 -10.55 -7.16 9.03
C TYR A 116 -11.42 -6.44 10.05
N LYS A 117 -12.60 -6.93 10.37
CA LYS A 117 -13.61 -6.30 11.24
C LYS A 117 -13.05 -5.82 12.60
N ASP A 118 -12.18 -6.64 13.20
CA ASP A 118 -11.55 -6.36 14.49
C ASP A 118 -10.08 -5.95 14.36
N VAL A 119 -9.70 -5.41 13.19
CA VAL A 119 -8.34 -4.96 12.91
C VAL A 119 -8.32 -3.44 12.84
N ASP A 120 -8.11 -2.82 13.99
CA ASP A 120 -7.88 -1.38 14.09
C ASP A 120 -6.48 -0.97 13.62
N GLU A 121 -6.20 0.31 13.66
CA GLU A 121 -4.92 0.87 13.26
C GLU A 121 -3.76 0.33 14.11
N GLU A 122 -3.93 0.20 15.42
CA GLU A 122 -2.89 -0.28 16.32
C GLU A 122 -2.56 -1.75 16.05
N LYS A 123 -3.56 -2.59 15.91
CA LYS A 123 -3.39 -4.00 15.59
C LYS A 123 -2.74 -4.19 14.23
N LEU A 124 -3.18 -3.44 13.22
CA LEU A 124 -2.58 -3.47 11.88
C LEU A 124 -1.11 -3.05 11.92
N PHE A 125 -0.79 -1.96 12.62
CA PHE A 125 0.58 -1.50 12.81
C PHE A 125 1.45 -2.53 13.55
N ASN A 126 0.95 -3.13 14.61
CA ASN A 126 1.67 -4.15 15.37
C ASN A 126 1.95 -5.41 14.52
N ASN A 127 1.00 -5.80 13.66
CA ASN A 127 1.20 -6.89 12.71
C ASN A 127 2.27 -6.56 11.65
N LEU A 128 2.33 -5.32 11.17
CA LEU A 128 3.41 -4.86 10.28
C LEU A 128 4.77 -4.93 10.97
N VAL A 129 4.88 -4.44 12.21
CA VAL A 129 6.12 -4.51 12.99
C VAL A 129 6.56 -5.97 13.23
N TYR A 130 5.61 -6.84 13.56
CA TYR A 130 5.88 -8.26 13.71
C TYR A 130 6.44 -8.88 12.43
N PHE A 131 5.78 -8.63 11.30
CA PHE A 131 6.22 -9.11 9.99
C PHE A 131 7.65 -8.63 9.66
N LEU A 132 7.92 -7.33 9.80
CA LEU A 132 9.23 -6.76 9.51
C LEU A 132 10.34 -7.39 10.35
N LYS A 133 10.10 -7.58 11.66
CA LYS A 133 11.06 -8.26 12.54
C LYS A 133 11.31 -9.71 12.13
N ALA A 134 10.29 -10.41 11.68
CA ALA A 134 10.42 -11.79 11.23
C ALA A 134 11.25 -11.93 9.94
N ILE A 135 11.16 -10.97 9.02
CA ILE A 135 11.94 -10.99 7.77
C ILE A 135 13.29 -10.31 7.86
N GLN A 136 13.60 -9.59 8.94
CA GLN A 136 14.86 -8.87 9.11
C GLN A 136 16.09 -9.74 8.83
N PRO A 137 16.22 -10.98 9.38
CA PRO A 137 17.42 -11.78 9.17
C PRO A 137 17.69 -12.11 7.70
N VAL A 138 16.65 -12.36 6.89
CA VAL A 138 16.83 -12.64 5.47
C VAL A 138 17.17 -11.36 4.70
N CYS A 139 16.57 -10.23 5.05
CA CYS A 139 16.89 -8.94 4.44
C CYS A 139 18.36 -8.56 4.69
N GLU A 140 18.85 -8.70 5.92
CA GLU A 140 20.24 -8.43 6.26
C GLU A 140 21.21 -9.39 5.54
N LYS A 141 20.89 -10.69 5.50
CA LYS A 141 21.71 -11.69 4.82
C LYS A 141 21.93 -11.43 3.34
N TYR A 142 20.91 -10.90 2.65
CA TYR A 142 20.93 -10.69 1.20
C TYR A 142 21.00 -9.22 0.80
N ASP A 143 21.25 -8.30 1.73
CA ASP A 143 21.24 -6.84 1.53
C ASP A 143 19.97 -6.36 0.81
N ILE A 144 18.82 -6.87 1.23
CA ILE A 144 17.52 -6.46 0.68
C ILE A 144 16.98 -5.28 1.47
N ARG A 145 16.55 -4.26 0.75
CA ARG A 145 15.91 -3.04 1.27
C ARG A 145 14.42 -3.14 1.02
N MET A 146 13.67 -3.25 2.10
CA MET A 146 12.22 -3.20 2.08
C MET A 146 11.77 -1.75 1.97
N ALA A 147 10.89 -1.45 1.04
CA ALA A 147 10.42 -0.10 0.76
C ALA A 147 8.88 -0.07 0.85
N ILE A 148 8.33 0.30 2.03
CA ILE A 148 6.88 0.37 2.19
C ILE A 148 6.30 1.51 1.36
N HIS A 149 5.30 1.19 0.54
CA HIS A 149 4.51 2.17 -0.19
C HIS A 149 3.48 2.82 0.75
N PRO A 150 3.32 4.14 0.77
CA PRO A 150 2.29 4.82 1.54
C PRO A 150 0.89 4.38 1.11
N ASP A 151 -0.05 4.48 2.03
CA ASP A 151 -1.46 4.25 1.73
C ASP A 151 -1.99 5.25 0.69
N ASP A 152 -2.83 4.80 -0.21
CA ASP A 152 -3.37 5.60 -1.29
C ASP A 152 -4.89 5.34 -1.47
N PRO A 153 -5.73 6.32 -1.09
CA PRO A 153 -5.39 7.63 -0.53
C PRO A 153 -4.86 7.55 0.90
N ALA A 154 -4.26 8.64 1.38
CA ALA A 154 -3.65 8.77 2.70
C ALA A 154 -4.70 8.98 3.81
N TRP A 155 -5.77 8.17 3.81
CA TRP A 155 -6.83 8.12 4.83
C TRP A 155 -7.60 6.79 4.74
N PRO A 156 -8.35 6.39 5.81
CA PRO A 156 -9.19 5.21 5.80
C PRO A 156 -10.26 5.24 4.71
N VAL A 157 -10.49 4.10 4.05
CA VAL A 157 -11.52 3.93 3.02
C VAL A 157 -12.35 2.69 3.35
N PHE A 158 -13.66 2.77 3.18
CA PHE A 158 -14.61 1.69 3.49
C PHE A 158 -14.52 1.17 4.95
N GLY A 159 -14.15 2.03 5.90
CA GLY A 159 -13.96 1.63 7.29
C GLY A 159 -12.68 0.83 7.58
N LEU A 160 -11.86 0.58 6.56
CA LEU A 160 -10.58 -0.13 6.70
C LEU A 160 -9.48 0.83 7.16
N SER A 161 -8.72 0.42 8.18
CA SER A 161 -7.62 1.23 8.74
C SER A 161 -6.51 1.46 7.73
N ARG A 162 -5.83 2.60 7.82
CA ARG A 162 -4.62 2.96 7.07
C ARG A 162 -3.55 3.40 8.06
N ILE A 163 -2.31 2.98 7.88
CA ILE A 163 -1.22 3.11 8.86
C ILE A 163 0.03 3.81 8.34
N ILE A 164 0.09 4.15 7.04
CA ILE A 164 1.22 4.84 6.40
C ILE A 164 0.68 6.04 5.61
N THR A 165 0.15 7.03 6.31
CA THR A 165 -0.61 8.13 5.72
C THR A 165 0.10 9.49 5.80
N ASP A 166 1.10 9.62 6.68
CA ASP A 166 1.76 10.90 6.99
C ASP A 166 3.16 10.70 7.56
N LYS A 167 3.81 11.83 7.89
CA LYS A 167 5.15 11.84 8.48
C LYS A 167 5.23 11.09 9.82
N GLU A 168 4.23 11.25 10.67
CA GLU A 168 4.25 10.67 12.01
C GLU A 168 4.18 9.15 11.95
N HIS A 169 3.31 8.60 11.10
CA HIS A 169 3.22 7.17 10.84
C HIS A 169 4.53 6.60 10.28
N LEU A 170 5.12 7.30 9.31
CA LEU A 170 6.41 6.88 8.73
C LEU A 170 7.52 6.86 9.78
N LEU A 171 7.64 7.90 10.59
CA LEU A 171 8.65 7.96 11.65
C LEU A 171 8.38 6.95 12.78
N LYS A 172 7.11 6.72 13.14
CA LYS A 172 6.70 5.67 14.07
C LYS A 172 7.18 4.30 13.60
N LEU A 173 7.02 3.99 12.32
CA LEU A 173 7.49 2.73 11.74
C LEU A 173 9.02 2.63 11.73
N MET A 174 9.73 3.69 11.33
CA MET A 174 11.19 3.70 11.34
C MET A 174 11.75 3.50 12.74
N LYS A 175 11.09 4.06 13.76
CA LYS A 175 11.47 3.87 15.16
C LYS A 175 11.16 2.47 15.69
N ALA A 176 10.02 1.88 15.27
CA ALA A 176 9.59 0.56 15.75
C ALA A 176 10.47 -0.58 15.22
N VAL A 177 11.04 -0.39 14.01
CA VAL A 177 12.00 -1.30 13.37
C VAL A 177 13.16 -0.46 12.86
N ASP A 178 14.04 -0.07 13.79
CA ASP A 178 15.19 0.79 13.48
C ASP A 178 16.35 -0.03 12.92
N ALA A 179 16.22 -0.46 11.68
CA ALA A 179 17.21 -1.21 10.95
C ALA A 179 17.33 -0.72 9.49
N PRO A 180 18.54 -0.69 8.90
CA PRO A 180 18.77 -0.12 7.56
C PRO A 180 17.95 -0.76 6.43
N PHE A 181 17.54 -2.02 6.58
CA PHE A 181 16.72 -2.70 5.59
C PHE A 181 15.29 -2.13 5.51
N ASN A 182 14.76 -1.58 6.63
CA ASN A 182 13.43 -1.00 6.71
C ASN A 182 13.44 0.45 6.23
N GLY A 183 12.69 0.74 5.19
CA GLY A 183 12.58 2.07 4.62
C GLY A 183 11.29 2.24 3.83
N VAL A 184 11.22 3.28 3.04
CA VAL A 184 10.01 3.71 2.37
C VAL A 184 10.17 3.81 0.86
N THR A 185 9.09 3.54 0.14
CA THR A 185 8.84 4.06 -1.19
C THR A 185 8.25 5.45 -1.03
N LEU A 186 9.03 6.47 -1.33
CA LEU A 186 8.52 7.83 -1.30
C LEU A 186 7.59 8.05 -2.49
N CYS A 187 6.28 7.90 -2.29
CA CYS A 187 5.29 8.21 -3.30
C CYS A 187 4.70 9.60 -3.05
N THR A 188 5.15 10.59 -3.83
CA THR A 188 4.70 11.99 -3.67
C THR A 188 3.22 12.16 -3.98
N GLY A 189 2.66 11.32 -4.86
CA GLY A 189 1.23 11.35 -5.16
C GLY A 189 0.38 10.74 -4.05
N SER A 190 0.75 9.58 -3.50
CA SER A 190 -0.03 8.92 -2.44
C SER A 190 -0.01 9.74 -1.15
N LEU A 191 1.17 10.14 -0.67
CA LEU A 191 1.28 11.06 0.47
C LEU A 191 0.63 12.41 0.19
N GLY A 192 0.80 12.92 -1.04
CA GLY A 192 0.22 14.19 -1.49
C GLY A 192 -1.29 14.15 -1.65
N SER A 193 -1.96 12.98 -1.60
CA SER A 193 -3.43 12.92 -1.56
C SER A 193 -3.99 13.63 -0.32
N ASN A 194 -3.24 13.64 0.79
CA ASN A 194 -3.51 14.51 1.93
C ASN A 194 -2.76 15.84 1.77
N PRO A 195 -3.45 16.97 1.53
CA PRO A 195 -2.82 18.27 1.32
C PRO A 195 -2.10 18.82 2.57
N GLU A 196 -2.32 18.25 3.75
CA GLU A 196 -1.63 18.62 4.98
C GLU A 196 -0.21 18.02 5.06
N ASN A 197 0.11 17.06 4.21
CA ASN A 197 1.44 16.46 4.15
C ASN A 197 2.46 17.40 3.48
N ASP A 198 3.43 17.89 4.25
CA ASP A 198 4.60 18.59 3.73
C ASP A 198 5.61 17.57 3.17
N ILE A 199 5.52 17.28 1.87
CA ILE A 199 6.38 16.31 1.20
C ILE A 199 7.88 16.65 1.33
N PRO A 200 8.33 17.89 1.14
CA PRO A 200 9.73 18.30 1.40
C PRO A 200 10.20 18.01 2.83
N ASP A 201 9.32 18.20 3.83
CA ASP A 201 9.66 17.91 5.21
C ASP A 201 9.71 16.39 5.49
N ILE A 202 8.80 15.62 4.92
CA ILE A 202 8.83 14.15 4.96
C ILE A 202 10.15 13.63 4.37
N ILE A 203 10.57 14.14 3.21
CA ILE A 203 11.84 13.75 2.58
C ILE A 203 13.03 14.02 3.50
N ARG A 204 13.11 15.21 4.09
CA ARG A 204 14.18 15.55 5.03
C ARG A 204 14.20 14.65 6.26
N SER A 205 13.02 14.35 6.79
CA SER A 205 12.85 13.53 7.99
C SER A 205 13.22 12.05 7.79
N LEU A 206 13.09 11.56 6.55
CA LEU A 206 13.37 10.16 6.16
C LEU A 206 14.76 9.98 5.52
N LYS A 207 15.69 10.92 5.74
CA LYS A 207 17.05 10.81 5.20
C LYS A 207 17.69 9.46 5.50
N GLY A 208 18.15 8.76 4.45
CA GLY A 208 18.77 7.44 4.57
C GLY A 208 17.78 6.27 4.63
N ARG A 209 16.47 6.53 4.63
CA ARG A 209 15.41 5.50 4.66
C ARG A 209 14.50 5.54 3.44
N ILE A 210 14.78 6.36 2.45
CA ILE A 210 14.07 6.34 1.16
C ILE A 210 14.81 5.36 0.26
N HIS A 211 14.23 4.19 0.04
CA HIS A 211 14.82 3.11 -0.74
C HIS A 211 14.33 3.09 -2.19
N PHE A 212 13.15 3.65 -2.42
CA PHE A 212 12.53 3.77 -3.74
C PHE A 212 11.72 5.07 -3.80
N ALA A 213 11.40 5.55 -5.00
CA ALA A 213 10.64 6.79 -5.15
C ALA A 213 9.69 6.73 -6.36
N HIS A 214 8.44 7.15 -6.12
CA HIS A 214 7.47 7.48 -7.16
C HIS A 214 7.25 9.00 -7.15
N VAL A 215 7.65 9.65 -8.23
CA VAL A 215 7.51 11.11 -8.37
C VAL A 215 6.33 11.40 -9.29
N ARG A 216 5.20 11.75 -8.71
CA ARG A 216 3.99 12.15 -9.43
C ARG A 216 3.28 13.28 -8.71
N ASN A 217 2.41 14.00 -9.42
CA ASN A 217 1.58 15.07 -8.89
C ASN A 217 0.11 14.69 -8.86
N LEU A 218 -0.65 15.47 -8.09
CA LEU A 218 -2.09 15.46 -8.03
C LEU A 218 -2.63 16.86 -8.31
N GLN A 219 -3.82 16.90 -8.85
CA GLN A 219 -4.65 18.12 -8.90
C GLN A 219 -5.81 17.94 -7.93
N TYR A 220 -5.90 18.82 -6.94
CA TYR A 220 -7.06 18.86 -6.04
C TYR A 220 -8.23 19.60 -6.68
N ASN A 221 -9.43 19.06 -6.53
CA ASN A 221 -10.67 19.67 -6.96
C ASN A 221 -11.55 20.09 -5.77
N GLY A 222 -11.26 19.56 -4.57
CA GLY A 222 -12.01 19.83 -3.34
C GLY A 222 -11.60 18.91 -2.21
N TYR A 223 -12.41 18.87 -1.15
CA TYR A 223 -12.17 18.00 -0.01
C TYR A 223 -12.21 16.52 -0.42
N ARG A 224 -11.08 15.84 -0.26
CA ARG A 224 -10.89 14.43 -0.68
C ARG A 224 -11.37 14.16 -2.10
N ASP A 225 -11.13 15.12 -2.99
CA ASP A 225 -11.36 15.02 -4.43
C ASP A 225 -10.08 15.44 -5.15
N PHE A 226 -9.49 14.52 -5.90
CA PHE A 226 -8.24 14.73 -6.64
C PHE A 226 -8.17 13.87 -7.91
N GLN A 227 -7.28 14.29 -8.81
CA GLN A 227 -6.99 13.58 -10.04
C GLN A 227 -5.51 13.68 -10.41
#